data_852fe310fda9e7cd058c27c90916f97b
#
_entry.id   852fe310fda9e7cd058c27c90916f97b
#
_cell.length_a   1.000
_cell.length_b   1.000
_cell.length_c   1.000
_cell.angle_alpha   90.00
_cell.angle_beta   90.00
_cell.angle_gamma   90.00
#
_symmetry.space_group_name_H-M   'P 1'
#
loop_
_entity.id
_entity.type
_entity.pdbx_description
1 polymer ?
#
loop_
_entity_poly.entity_id
_entity_poly.type
_entity_poly.pdbx_seq_one_letter_code
_entity_poly.pdbx_strand_id
1 'polypeptide(L)'
;QNLRLYILDGSATASGIITHAGSDTSYIVESVSSSKLKIYDIDLSKYTDIISVTVNNQGSYMALVPEGANFKATSYNPDGTVYARFDQSGNVEYYTYDAAGRVVRVEDQYGNILKTYEYNKLNN
;
A
#
# COMPACT_ATOMS: atom_id res chain seq x y z
N GLN A 1 -3.23 9.44 19.20
CA GLN A 1 -2.34 9.10 18.11
C GLN A 1 -3.13 8.81 16.85
N ASN A 2 -2.67 9.29 15.71
CA ASN A 2 -3.33 9.07 14.44
C ASN A 2 -2.78 7.84 13.74
N LEU A 3 -3.58 7.27 12.84
CA LEU A 3 -3.20 6.15 12.01
C LEU A 3 -3.07 6.59 10.56
N ARG A 4 -2.24 5.89 9.84
CA ARG A 4 -2.11 6.06 8.40
C ARG A 4 -2.36 4.73 7.70
N LEU A 5 -3.25 4.77 6.72
CA LEU A 5 -3.63 3.59 5.94
C LEU A 5 -3.02 3.70 4.55
N TYR A 6 -2.31 2.65 4.15
CA TYR A 6 -1.76 2.51 2.80
C TYR A 6 -2.54 1.43 2.08
N ILE A 7 -3.05 1.76 0.90
CA ILE A 7 -3.74 0.79 0.04
C ILE A 7 -3.08 0.80 -1.33
N LEU A 8 -2.53 -0.34 -1.71
CA LEU A 8 -1.92 -0.53 -3.01
C LEU A 8 -2.99 -0.92 -4.03
N ASP A 9 -3.03 -0.21 -5.16
CA ASP A 9 -3.99 -0.43 -6.24
C ASP A 9 -5.45 -0.41 -5.77
N GLY A 10 -5.74 0.45 -4.81
CA GLY A 10 -7.07 0.57 -4.23
C GLY A 10 -7.89 1.71 -4.81
N SER A 11 -9.07 1.91 -4.23
CA SER A 11 -9.96 2.99 -4.64
C SER A 11 -9.46 4.35 -4.14
N ALA A 12 -10.07 5.42 -4.66
CA ALA A 12 -9.73 6.78 -4.28
C ALA A 12 -10.31 7.21 -2.93
N THR A 13 -11.11 6.36 -2.30
CA THR A 13 -11.67 6.60 -0.96
C THR A 13 -11.56 5.35 -0.11
N ALA A 14 -11.41 5.52 1.17
CA ALA A 14 -11.46 4.43 2.14
C ALA A 14 -12.49 4.73 3.20
N SER A 15 -13.08 3.69 3.76
CA SER A 15 -14.05 3.81 4.82
C SER A 15 -13.87 2.70 5.84
N GLY A 16 -14.42 2.90 7.02
CA GLY A 16 -14.36 1.92 8.08
C GLY A 16 -15.13 2.36 9.30
N ILE A 17 -14.84 1.71 10.42
CA ILE A 17 -15.51 1.97 11.70
C ILE A 17 -14.47 2.13 12.79
N ILE A 18 -14.62 3.17 13.60
CA ILE A 18 -13.88 3.38 14.83
C ILE A 18 -14.81 3.03 15.99
N THR A 19 -14.46 1.99 16.76
CA THR A 19 -15.18 1.61 17.97
C THR A 19 -14.52 2.27 19.17
N HIS A 20 -15.27 3.09 19.88
CA HIS A 20 -14.74 3.88 21.00
C HIS A 20 -15.82 4.09 22.07
N ALA A 21 -15.41 4.14 23.33
CA ALA A 21 -16.27 4.53 24.47
C ALA A 21 -17.73 4.06 24.37
N GLY A 22 -17.95 2.80 23.95
CA GLY A 22 -19.28 2.19 23.87
C GLY A 22 -20.09 2.55 22.63
N SER A 23 -19.49 3.19 21.63
CA SER A 23 -20.16 3.52 20.37
C SER A 23 -19.28 3.24 19.18
N ASP A 24 -19.89 3.21 17.99
CA ASP A 24 -19.21 3.06 16.71
C ASP A 24 -19.42 4.32 15.90
N THR A 25 -18.35 4.79 15.29
CA THR A 25 -18.41 5.92 14.35
C THR A 25 -17.82 5.48 13.02
N SER A 26 -18.61 5.61 11.96
CA SER A 26 -18.14 5.37 10.60
C SER A 26 -17.26 6.54 10.14
N TYR A 27 -16.26 6.23 9.37
CA TYR A 27 -15.40 7.26 8.79
C TYR A 27 -15.23 7.02 7.29
N ILE A 28 -15.01 8.12 6.56
CA ILE A 28 -14.67 8.11 5.15
C ILE A 28 -13.52 9.08 4.99
N VAL A 29 -12.47 8.65 4.32
CA VAL A 29 -11.32 9.51 4.02
C VAL A 29 -10.98 9.41 2.54
N GLU A 30 -10.48 10.51 2.00
CA GLU A 30 -10.01 10.54 0.63
C GLU A 30 -8.49 10.34 0.60
N SER A 31 -8.02 9.80 -0.51
CA SER A 31 -6.60 9.58 -0.71
C SER A 31 -5.85 10.91 -0.76
N VAL A 32 -4.71 10.95 -0.10
CA VAL A 32 -3.78 12.08 -0.20
C VAL A 32 -2.76 11.88 -1.32
N SER A 33 -2.91 10.82 -2.09
CA SER A 33 -2.05 10.48 -3.21
C SER A 33 -2.88 10.16 -4.45
N SER A 34 -2.39 10.56 -5.62
CA SER A 34 -3.02 10.24 -6.90
C SER A 34 -2.37 9.04 -7.60
N SER A 35 -1.36 8.43 -7.00
CA SER A 35 -0.67 7.27 -7.56
C SER A 35 -1.45 5.98 -7.30
N LYS A 36 -0.90 4.85 -7.75
CA LYS A 36 -1.46 3.53 -7.48
C LYS A 36 -1.42 3.16 -6.00
N LEU A 37 -0.50 3.74 -5.24
CA LEU A 37 -0.50 3.64 -3.78
C LEU A 37 -1.32 4.80 -3.23
N LYS A 38 -2.41 4.49 -2.54
CA LYS A 38 -3.27 5.47 -1.88
C LYS A 38 -2.90 5.55 -0.41
N ILE A 39 -2.78 6.76 0.11
CA ILE A 39 -2.43 7.02 1.50
C ILE A 39 -3.57 7.82 2.13
N TYR A 40 -4.10 7.30 3.23
CA TYR A 40 -5.22 7.91 3.95
C TYR A 40 -4.80 8.18 5.39
N ASP A 41 -5.08 9.39 5.88
CA ASP A 41 -4.87 9.73 7.28
C ASP A 41 -6.18 9.56 8.05
N ILE A 42 -6.10 8.83 9.17
CA ILE A 42 -7.24 8.59 10.04
C ILE A 42 -6.98 9.33 11.35
N ASP A 43 -7.76 10.40 11.57
CA ASP A 43 -7.64 11.24 12.75
C ASP A 43 -8.40 10.61 13.92
N LEU A 44 -7.67 10.17 14.93
CA LEU A 44 -8.23 9.56 16.14
C LEU A 44 -8.30 10.54 17.32
N SER A 45 -7.84 11.78 17.13
CA SER A 45 -7.67 12.72 18.25
C SER A 45 -8.98 13.11 18.96
N LYS A 46 -10.10 13.00 18.26
CA LYS A 46 -11.41 13.37 18.82
C LYS A 46 -12.16 12.21 19.48
N TYR A 47 -11.55 11.03 19.56
CA TYR A 47 -12.17 9.88 20.20
C TYR A 47 -11.41 9.48 21.45
N THR A 48 -12.14 8.98 22.46
CA THR A 48 -11.56 8.43 23.68
C THR A 48 -11.87 6.95 23.79
N ASP A 49 -11.02 6.22 24.49
CA ASP A 49 -11.20 4.79 24.73
C ASP A 49 -11.43 4.00 23.44
N ILE A 50 -10.50 4.21 22.49
CA ILE A 50 -10.56 3.52 21.20
C ILE A 50 -10.26 2.04 21.43
N ILE A 51 -11.20 1.19 21.00
CA ILE A 51 -11.11 -0.26 21.12
C ILE A 51 -10.59 -0.86 19.82
N SER A 52 -11.11 -0.39 18.68
CA SER A 52 -10.72 -0.91 17.39
C SER A 52 -10.92 0.11 16.28
N VAL A 53 -10.14 -0.06 15.23
CA VAL A 53 -10.31 0.67 13.96
C VAL A 53 -10.36 -0.37 12.87
N THR A 54 -11.44 -0.39 12.11
CA THR A 54 -11.61 -1.32 10.98
C THR A 54 -11.57 -0.57 9.66
N VAL A 55 -11.16 -1.25 8.61
CA VAL A 55 -11.04 -0.69 7.27
C VAL A 55 -11.66 -1.65 6.28
N ASN A 56 -12.40 -1.12 5.31
CA ASN A 56 -12.88 -1.92 4.18
C ASN A 56 -11.71 -2.27 3.29
N ASN A 57 -11.63 -3.54 2.88
CA ASN A 57 -10.57 -4.00 1.99
C ASN A 57 -10.84 -3.49 0.57
N GLN A 58 -9.98 -2.62 0.06
CA GLN A 58 -10.19 -1.91 -1.20
C GLN A 58 -9.02 -2.04 -2.16
N GLY A 59 -8.04 -2.86 -1.87
CA GLY A 59 -6.84 -2.96 -2.69
C GLY A 59 -6.20 -4.33 -2.65
N SER A 60 -5.10 -4.47 -3.39
CA SER A 60 -4.34 -5.71 -3.45
C SER A 60 -3.50 -5.94 -2.19
N TYR A 61 -3.19 -4.87 -1.48
CA TYR A 61 -2.44 -4.93 -0.22
C TYR A 61 -2.77 -3.70 0.63
N MET A 62 -2.91 -3.89 1.93
CA MET A 62 -3.16 -2.80 2.87
C MET A 62 -2.18 -2.87 4.04
N ALA A 63 -1.80 -1.69 4.53
CA ALA A 63 -1.05 -1.55 5.78
C ALA A 63 -1.67 -0.41 6.60
N LEU A 64 -2.00 -0.70 7.85
CA LEU A 64 -2.53 0.29 8.80
C LEU A 64 -1.51 0.44 9.92
N VAL A 65 -0.92 1.61 10.01
CA VAL A 65 0.20 1.85 10.92
C VAL A 65 0.02 3.17 11.66
N PRO A 66 0.66 3.35 12.82
CA PRO A 66 0.72 4.67 13.45
C PRO A 66 1.35 5.69 12.51
N GLU A 67 0.78 6.89 12.48
CA GLU A 67 1.35 7.98 11.72
C GLU A 67 2.79 8.25 12.18
N GLY A 68 3.69 8.39 11.23
CA GLY A 68 5.11 8.59 11.51
C GLY A 68 5.93 7.31 11.70
N ALA A 69 5.30 6.14 11.66
CA ALA A 69 6.04 4.88 11.77
C ALA A 69 6.90 4.62 10.54
N ASN A 70 8.12 4.15 10.77
CA ASN A 70 9.00 3.69 9.70
C ASN A 70 8.67 2.25 9.37
N PHE A 71 8.42 1.95 8.10
CA PHE A 71 8.18 0.58 7.68
C PHE A 71 8.45 0.41 6.18
N LYS A 72 8.60 -0.85 5.79
CA LYS A 72 8.60 -1.28 4.39
C LYS A 72 7.64 -2.43 4.25
N ALA A 73 6.91 -2.45 3.16
CA ALA A 73 5.94 -3.49 2.88
C ALA A 73 6.23 -4.13 1.53
N THR A 74 5.96 -5.41 1.42
CA THR A 74 6.13 -6.17 0.18
C THR A 74 4.83 -6.91 -0.11
N SER A 75 4.32 -6.76 -1.33
CA SER A 75 3.19 -7.54 -1.81
C SER A 75 3.67 -8.53 -2.87
N TYR A 76 2.96 -9.66 -2.97
CA TYR A 76 3.38 -10.78 -3.80
C TYR A 76 2.34 -11.12 -4.84
N ASN A 77 2.81 -11.56 -6.00
CA ASN A 77 1.96 -12.21 -6.99
C ASN A 77 1.53 -13.59 -6.48
N PRO A 78 0.46 -14.18 -7.06
CA PRO A 78 0.03 -15.52 -6.66
C PRO A 78 1.11 -16.60 -6.80
N ASP A 79 2.08 -16.41 -7.69
CA ASP A 79 3.18 -17.37 -7.89
C ASP A 79 4.33 -17.21 -6.88
N GLY A 80 4.22 -16.25 -5.96
CA GLY A 80 5.23 -15.99 -4.94
C GLY A 80 6.29 -14.96 -5.30
N THR A 81 6.31 -14.47 -6.54
CA THR A 81 7.23 -13.39 -6.92
C THR A 81 6.75 -12.06 -6.32
N VAL A 82 7.67 -11.13 -6.12
CA VAL A 82 7.34 -9.82 -5.59
C VAL A 82 6.56 -9.02 -6.64
N TYR A 83 5.38 -8.53 -6.27
CA TYR A 83 4.61 -7.62 -7.11
C TYR A 83 5.09 -6.18 -6.93
N ALA A 84 5.18 -5.72 -5.69
CA ALA A 84 5.57 -4.36 -5.39
C ALA A 84 6.15 -4.26 -3.99
N ARG A 85 6.96 -3.23 -3.78
CA ARG A 85 7.44 -2.82 -2.45
C ARG A 85 7.15 -1.35 -2.26
N PHE A 86 6.78 -0.98 -1.05
CA PHE A 86 6.57 0.44 -0.73
C PHE A 86 7.00 0.74 0.70
N ASP A 87 7.25 2.01 0.97
CA ASP A 87 7.68 2.50 2.27
C ASP A 87 6.70 3.54 2.83
N GLN A 88 6.97 4.02 4.03
CA GLN A 88 6.12 4.99 4.72
C GLN A 88 6.03 6.34 3.99
N SER A 89 6.97 6.65 3.13
CA SER A 89 6.97 7.90 2.35
C SER A 89 6.12 7.82 1.09
N GLY A 90 5.61 6.62 0.77
CA GLY A 90 4.80 6.43 -0.43
C GLY A 90 5.61 6.12 -1.68
N ASN A 91 6.90 5.83 -1.55
CA ASN A 91 7.71 5.38 -2.67
C ASN A 91 7.38 3.92 -2.96
N VAL A 92 7.08 3.62 -4.22
CA VAL A 92 6.69 2.28 -4.65
C VAL A 92 7.60 1.82 -5.77
N GLU A 93 7.98 0.54 -5.71
CA GLU A 93 8.63 -0.16 -6.80
C GLU A 93 7.75 -1.32 -7.23
N TYR A 94 7.41 -1.35 -8.51
CA TYR A 94 6.65 -2.42 -9.14
C TYR A 94 7.59 -3.27 -9.98
N TYR A 95 7.47 -4.58 -9.87
CA TYR A 95 8.37 -5.54 -10.52
C TYR A 95 7.65 -6.27 -11.64
N THR A 96 8.27 -6.32 -12.81
CA THR A 96 7.77 -7.07 -13.97
C THR A 96 8.76 -8.19 -14.30
N TYR A 97 8.23 -9.35 -14.65
CA TYR A 97 9.00 -10.57 -14.83
C TYR A 97 8.85 -11.13 -16.25
N ASP A 98 9.87 -11.83 -16.72
CA ASP A 98 9.78 -12.60 -17.95
C ASP A 98 9.13 -13.98 -17.69
N ALA A 99 8.99 -14.78 -18.75
CA ALA A 99 8.36 -16.09 -18.65
C ALA A 99 9.15 -17.08 -17.77
N ALA A 100 10.45 -16.82 -17.57
CA ALA A 100 11.30 -17.64 -16.72
C ALA A 100 11.27 -17.19 -15.24
N GLY A 101 10.49 -16.17 -14.90
CA GLY A 101 10.38 -15.68 -13.54
C GLY A 101 11.50 -14.73 -13.12
N ARG A 102 12.22 -14.14 -14.08
CA ARG A 102 13.30 -13.19 -13.80
C ARG A 102 12.79 -11.77 -13.95
N VAL A 103 13.23 -10.87 -13.05
CA VAL A 103 12.87 -9.45 -13.14
C VAL A 103 13.42 -8.85 -14.42
N VAL A 104 12.57 -8.21 -15.20
CA VAL A 104 12.99 -7.51 -16.43
C VAL A 104 12.84 -6.00 -16.31
N ARG A 105 11.99 -5.53 -15.40
CA ARG A 105 11.75 -4.10 -15.25
C ARG A 105 11.29 -3.78 -13.85
N VAL A 106 11.72 -2.63 -13.34
CA VAL A 106 11.22 -2.03 -12.10
C VAL A 106 10.74 -0.62 -12.42
N GLU A 107 9.50 -0.32 -12.01
CA GLU A 107 8.88 0.99 -12.23
C GLU A 107 8.48 1.61 -10.90
N ASP A 108 8.41 2.94 -10.86
CA ASP A 108 7.88 3.63 -9.68
C ASP A 108 6.34 3.78 -9.75
N GLN A 109 5.77 4.46 -8.75
CA GLN A 109 4.32 4.66 -8.65
C GLN A 109 3.73 5.53 -9.77
N TYR A 110 4.57 6.22 -10.52
CA TYR A 110 4.15 7.10 -11.62
C TYR A 110 4.35 6.45 -13.00
N GLY A 111 4.84 5.22 -13.02
CA GLY A 111 5.12 4.50 -14.26
C GLY A 111 6.50 4.80 -14.85
N ASN A 112 7.36 5.54 -14.15
CA ASN A 112 8.71 5.77 -14.60
C ASN A 112 9.55 4.51 -14.42
N ILE A 113 10.33 4.18 -15.44
CA ILE A 113 11.19 3.01 -15.40
C ILE A 113 12.43 3.35 -14.58
N LEU A 114 12.65 2.62 -13.47
CA LEU A 114 13.82 2.78 -12.61
C LEU A 114 14.98 1.91 -13.04
N LYS A 115 14.68 0.69 -13.48
CA LYS A 115 15.68 -0.29 -13.92
C LYS A 115 15.10 -1.20 -14.98
N THR A 116 15.96 -1.62 -15.90
CA THR A 116 15.68 -2.70 -16.83
C THR A 116 16.80 -3.72 -16.73
N TYR A 117 16.45 -4.98 -16.99
CA TYR A 117 17.41 -6.09 -16.94
C TYR A 117 17.33 -6.85 -18.25
N GLU A 118 18.47 -7.11 -18.85
CA GLU A 118 18.58 -7.98 -20.01
C GLU A 118 19.36 -9.22 -19.61
N TYR A 119 18.88 -10.35 -20.04
CA TYR A 119 19.52 -11.62 -19.74
C TYR A 119 20.06 -12.19 -21.05
N ASN A 120 21.38 -12.31 -21.13
CA ASN A 120 22.01 -12.86 -22.31
C ASN A 120 21.72 -14.34 -22.42
N LYS A 121 21.28 -14.76 -23.59
CA LYS A 121 21.17 -16.17 -23.88
C LYS A 121 22.53 -16.69 -24.33
N LEU A 122 22.86 -17.85 -23.83
CA LEU A 122 24.01 -18.55 -24.36
C LEU A 122 23.66 -19.01 -25.76
N ASN A 123 24.42 -18.53 -26.71
CA ASN A 123 24.24 -18.95 -28.07
C ASN A 123 25.02 -20.19 -28.35
N ASN A 124 24.35 -21.06 -28.79
CA ASN A 124 25.02 -22.32 -29.05
C ASN A 124 24.43 -23.00 -30.23
#